data_e5f884ca1f773ad6f981f59f64a20411
#
_entry.id   e5f884ca1f773ad6f981f59f64a20411
#
_cell.length_a   1.000
_cell.length_b   1.000
_cell.length_c   1.000
_cell.angle_alpha   90.00
_cell.angle_beta   90.00
_cell.angle_gamma   90.00
#
_symmetry.space_group_name_H-M   'P 1'
#
loop_
_entity.id
_entity.type
_entity.pdbx_description
1 polymer ?
#
loop_
_entity_poly.entity_id
_entity_poly.type
_entity_poly.pdbx_seq_one_letter_code
_entity_poly.pdbx_strand_id
1 'polypeptide(L)'
;MFIDDVRRKKLGGTAYFEFQFCKKTGSVRELAKGKPYRPWLEDSLYFYVDYDEIFFREYGEYFSSPTTPNGEHRFDYYGINYYTKEQAEDILKRIKADAPPESPALISWLENAAQEYNGFFLLGI
;
A
#
# COMPACT_ATOMS: atom_id res chain seq x y z
N MET A 1 -1.44 9.81 8.57
CA MET A 1 -1.71 10.82 7.53
C MET A 1 -1.19 10.30 6.20
N PHE A 2 -2.08 10.24 5.21
CA PHE A 2 -1.71 9.82 3.85
C PHE A 2 -1.37 11.04 3.02
N ILE A 3 -0.21 11.04 2.38
CA ILE A 3 0.27 12.18 1.59
C ILE A 3 0.77 11.71 0.22
N ASP A 4 0.74 12.62 -0.75
CA ASP A 4 1.28 12.37 -2.08
C ASP A 4 2.80 12.64 -2.14
N ASP A 5 3.40 12.40 -3.31
CA ASP A 5 4.83 12.58 -3.49
C ASP A 5 5.29 14.04 -3.33
N VAL A 6 4.46 14.98 -3.74
CA VAL A 6 4.80 16.42 -3.62
C VAL A 6 4.92 16.81 -2.15
N ARG A 7 3.95 16.39 -1.33
CA ARG A 7 3.95 16.69 0.10
C ARG A 7 5.06 15.93 0.83
N ARG A 8 5.32 14.67 0.42
CA ARG A 8 6.43 13.89 0.98
C ARG A 8 7.77 14.61 0.78
N LYS A 9 8.01 15.12 -0.42
CA LYS A 9 9.26 15.87 -0.71
C LYS A 9 9.38 17.12 0.15
N LYS A 10 8.29 17.82 0.37
CA LYS A 10 8.29 19.02 1.24
C LYS A 10 8.55 18.65 2.70
N LEU A 11 7.96 17.57 3.16
CA LEU A 11 8.15 17.11 4.54
C LEU A 11 9.56 16.60 4.77
N GLY A 12 10.13 15.93 3.77
CA GLY A 12 11.49 15.38 3.84
C GLY A 12 11.58 14.09 4.62
N GLY A 13 12.78 13.55 4.76
CA GLY A 13 13.03 12.28 5.42
C GLY A 13 12.79 11.08 4.54
N THR A 14 13.02 9.88 5.08
CA THR A 14 12.92 8.61 4.35
C THR A 14 12.05 7.58 5.05
N ALA A 15 11.49 7.90 6.20
CA ALA A 15 10.74 6.95 7.02
C ALA A 15 9.25 6.95 6.64
N TYR A 16 8.93 6.35 5.50
CA TYR A 16 7.57 6.25 4.98
C TYR A 16 7.22 4.83 4.58
N PHE A 17 5.96 4.43 4.82
CA PHE A 17 5.35 3.36 4.05
C PHE A 17 4.98 3.93 2.69
N GLU A 18 5.28 3.18 1.64
CA GLU A 18 4.94 3.60 0.28
C GLU A 18 3.97 2.62 -0.34
N PHE A 19 2.82 3.12 -0.80
CA PHE A 19 1.84 2.34 -1.54
C PHE A 19 2.11 2.57 -3.02
N GLN A 20 2.47 1.51 -3.75
CA GLN A 20 2.76 1.59 -5.18
C GLN A 20 1.75 0.79 -5.98
N PHE A 21 1.30 1.34 -7.11
CA PHE A 21 0.49 0.58 -8.05
C PHE A 21 1.29 -0.57 -8.65
N CYS A 22 0.64 -1.73 -8.80
CA CYS A 22 1.23 -2.82 -9.55
C CYS A 22 0.89 -2.65 -11.03
N LYS A 23 1.90 -2.27 -11.82
CA LYS A 23 1.75 -1.98 -13.25
C LYS A 23 2.13 -3.17 -14.13
N LYS A 24 2.37 -4.32 -13.52
CA LYS A 24 2.80 -5.56 -14.20
C LYS A 24 1.69 -6.59 -14.16
N THR A 25 1.77 -7.55 -15.08
CA THR A 25 0.93 -8.74 -15.10
C THR A 25 1.76 -9.96 -14.77
N GLY A 26 1.11 -11.01 -14.27
CA GLY A 26 1.79 -12.25 -13.92
C GLY A 26 1.04 -12.97 -12.82
N SER A 27 1.57 -14.10 -12.38
CA SER A 27 1.03 -14.83 -11.25
C SER A 27 1.27 -14.06 -9.95
N VAL A 28 0.48 -14.35 -8.92
CA VAL A 28 0.67 -13.74 -7.59
C VAL A 28 2.09 -13.98 -7.10
N ARG A 29 2.61 -15.18 -7.29
CA ARG A 29 3.97 -15.55 -6.88
C ARG A 29 5.03 -14.68 -7.56
N GLU A 30 4.89 -14.47 -8.87
CA GLU A 30 5.83 -13.65 -9.63
C GLU A 30 5.75 -12.17 -9.21
N LEU A 31 4.53 -11.65 -9.08
CA LEU A 31 4.32 -10.25 -8.69
C LEU A 31 4.78 -9.98 -7.25
N ALA A 32 4.52 -10.91 -6.34
CA ALA A 32 4.91 -10.76 -4.94
C ALA A 32 6.43 -10.66 -4.74
N LYS A 33 7.24 -11.17 -5.66
CA LYS A 33 8.69 -11.01 -5.59
C LYS A 33 9.11 -9.55 -5.72
N GLY A 34 8.28 -8.70 -6.32
CA GLY A 34 8.48 -7.26 -6.36
C GLY A 34 9.73 -6.79 -7.12
N LYS A 35 10.30 -7.60 -7.99
CA LYS A 35 11.54 -7.26 -8.71
C LYS A 35 11.29 -7.06 -10.18
N PRO A 36 11.95 -6.06 -10.79
CA PRO A 36 12.63 -4.95 -10.13
C PRO A 36 11.62 -3.87 -9.71
N TYR A 37 11.76 -3.36 -8.51
CA TYR A 37 11.01 -2.19 -8.10
C TYR A 37 12.00 -1.15 -7.54
N ARG A 38 11.55 0.09 -7.48
CA ARG A 38 12.31 1.15 -6.82
C ARG A 38 11.33 2.01 -6.00
N PRO A 39 11.77 2.55 -4.86
CA PRO A 39 10.94 3.43 -4.04
C PRO A 39 10.80 4.83 -4.65
N TRP A 40 9.95 5.62 -4.03
CA TRP A 40 9.80 7.06 -4.27
C TRP A 40 9.21 7.39 -5.64
N LEU A 41 8.13 6.66 -6.01
CA LEU A 41 7.40 6.95 -7.25
C LEU A 41 6.47 8.14 -7.09
N GLU A 42 6.26 8.88 -8.19
CA GLU A 42 5.43 10.09 -8.19
C GLU A 42 3.95 9.82 -7.97
N ASP A 43 3.45 8.66 -8.41
CA ASP A 43 2.05 8.28 -8.27
C ASP A 43 1.76 7.44 -7.04
N SER A 44 2.73 7.28 -6.16
CA SER A 44 2.57 6.56 -4.91
C SER A 44 1.82 7.38 -3.87
N LEU A 45 1.25 6.67 -2.90
CA LEU A 45 0.72 7.27 -1.68
C LEU A 45 1.67 6.90 -0.53
N TYR A 46 1.88 7.83 0.39
CA TYR A 46 2.85 7.68 1.46
C TYR A 46 2.20 7.86 2.81
N PHE A 47 2.67 7.10 3.80
CA PHE A 47 2.29 7.26 5.20
C PHE A 47 3.55 7.39 6.06
N TYR A 48 3.67 8.49 6.83
CA TYR A 48 4.85 8.75 7.65
C TYR A 48 4.93 7.77 8.81
N VAL A 49 6.02 7.04 8.91
CA VAL A 49 6.20 5.92 9.85
C VAL A 49 6.24 6.38 11.32
N ASP A 50 6.55 7.64 11.60
CA ASP A 50 6.45 8.15 12.97
C ASP A 50 5.04 8.03 13.55
N TYR A 51 4.02 7.83 12.69
CA TYR A 51 2.64 7.59 13.10
C TYR A 51 2.22 6.14 12.90
N ASP A 52 3.16 5.20 12.91
CA ASP A 52 2.87 3.80 12.62
C ASP A 52 1.88 3.16 13.61
N GLU A 53 1.90 3.55 14.87
CA GLU A 53 0.92 3.07 15.84
C GLU A 53 -0.50 3.44 15.43
N ILE A 54 -0.68 4.66 14.91
CA ILE A 54 -1.98 5.11 14.39
C ILE A 54 -2.35 4.31 13.14
N PHE A 55 -1.39 4.08 12.26
CA PHE A 55 -1.61 3.29 11.05
C PHE A 55 -2.11 1.89 11.40
N PHE A 56 -1.42 1.19 12.27
CA PHE A 56 -1.80 -0.19 12.62
C PHE A 56 -3.12 -0.24 13.38
N ARG A 57 -3.40 0.73 14.24
CA ARG A 57 -4.68 0.79 14.97
C ARG A 57 -5.85 1.02 14.03
N GLU A 58 -5.73 1.95 13.07
CA GLU A 58 -6.83 2.37 12.22
C GLU A 58 -6.93 1.58 10.91
N TYR A 59 -5.82 1.06 10.41
CA TYR A 59 -5.74 0.45 9.09
C TYR A 59 -5.11 -0.94 9.05
N GLY A 60 -4.42 -1.36 10.09
CA GLY A 60 -3.61 -2.59 10.08
C GLY A 60 -4.38 -3.83 9.64
N GLU A 61 -5.64 -3.95 10.08
CA GLU A 61 -6.47 -5.11 9.77
C GLU A 61 -6.74 -5.24 8.27
N TYR A 62 -6.94 -4.12 7.57
CA TYR A 62 -7.21 -4.13 6.14
C TYR A 62 -6.01 -4.66 5.33
N PHE A 63 -4.81 -4.47 5.83
CA PHE A 63 -3.56 -4.82 5.15
C PHE A 63 -2.85 -6.03 5.76
N SER A 64 -3.56 -6.83 6.54
CA SER A 64 -2.95 -7.90 7.36
C SER A 64 -2.55 -9.15 6.58
N SER A 65 -3.03 -9.34 5.35
CA SER A 65 -2.85 -10.58 4.60
C SER A 65 -2.28 -10.39 3.20
N PRO A 66 -1.09 -9.74 3.07
CA PRO A 66 -0.43 -9.63 1.78
C PRO A 66 0.17 -10.96 1.34
N THR A 67 0.77 -10.98 0.14
CA THR A 67 1.74 -12.01 -0.23
C THR A 67 3.11 -11.37 -0.25
N THR A 68 4.05 -11.91 0.53
CA THR A 68 5.43 -11.46 0.58
C THR A 68 6.29 -12.19 -0.44
N PRO A 69 7.53 -11.74 -0.74
CA PRO A 69 8.40 -12.40 -1.72
C PRO A 69 8.67 -13.88 -1.45
N ASN A 70 8.67 -14.30 -0.19
CA ASN A 70 8.85 -15.71 0.18
C ASN A 70 7.53 -16.47 0.33
N GLY A 71 6.41 -15.88 -0.09
CA GLY A 71 5.10 -16.54 -0.11
C GLY A 71 4.34 -16.50 1.20
N GLU A 72 4.80 -15.80 2.19
CA GLU A 72 4.06 -15.62 3.44
C GLU A 72 2.87 -14.68 3.25
N HIS A 73 1.84 -14.83 4.08
CA HIS A 73 0.62 -14.02 4.04
C HIS A 73 0.46 -13.16 5.29
N ARG A 74 1.55 -12.53 5.70
CA ARG A 74 1.62 -11.73 6.89
C ARG A 74 2.37 -10.43 6.56
N PHE A 75 1.87 -9.31 7.07
CA PHE A 75 2.49 -8.00 6.80
C PHE A 75 3.94 -7.99 7.27
N ASP A 76 4.84 -7.62 6.36
CA ASP A 76 6.26 -7.44 6.65
C ASP A 76 6.56 -5.96 6.74
N TYR A 77 6.84 -5.50 7.96
CA TYR A 77 7.13 -4.10 8.26
C TYR A 77 8.37 -3.58 7.50
N TYR A 78 9.31 -4.48 7.20
CA TYR A 78 10.60 -4.12 6.57
C TYR A 78 10.71 -4.58 5.12
N GLY A 79 9.63 -5.02 4.52
CA GLY A 79 9.70 -5.67 3.23
C GLY A 79 8.63 -5.25 2.25
N ILE A 80 8.39 -6.14 1.30
CA ILE A 80 7.45 -5.93 0.20
C ILE A 80 6.19 -6.73 0.50
N ASN A 81 5.06 -6.05 0.45
CA ASN A 81 3.75 -6.67 0.69
C ASN A 81 2.89 -6.45 -0.56
N TYR A 82 2.59 -7.52 -1.27
CA TYR A 82 1.76 -7.45 -2.47
C TYR A 82 0.30 -7.78 -2.15
N TYR A 83 -0.59 -6.98 -2.72
CA TYR A 83 -2.05 -7.17 -2.63
C TYR A 83 -2.61 -7.27 -4.05
N THR A 84 -3.35 -8.35 -4.32
CA THR A 84 -3.94 -8.58 -5.64
C THR A 84 -5.01 -7.53 -5.95
N LYS A 85 -5.42 -7.49 -7.22
CA LYS A 85 -6.55 -6.64 -7.63
C LYS A 85 -7.81 -6.95 -6.83
N GLU A 86 -8.09 -8.22 -6.61
CA GLU A 86 -9.24 -8.67 -5.83
C GLU A 86 -9.13 -8.24 -4.37
N GLN A 87 -7.93 -8.32 -3.81
CA GLN A 87 -7.69 -7.80 -2.45
C GLN A 87 -7.87 -6.30 -2.39
N ALA A 88 -7.39 -5.57 -3.41
CA ALA A 88 -7.57 -4.11 -3.47
C ALA A 88 -9.06 -3.74 -3.51
N GLU A 89 -9.86 -4.46 -4.28
CA GLU A 89 -11.31 -4.26 -4.34
C GLU A 89 -11.97 -4.53 -2.99
N ASP A 90 -11.60 -5.60 -2.32
CA ASP A 90 -12.14 -5.95 -1.00
C ASP A 90 -11.75 -4.92 0.06
N ILE A 91 -10.48 -4.56 0.09
CA ILE A 91 -9.97 -3.55 1.04
C ILE A 91 -10.71 -2.23 0.84
N LEU A 92 -10.85 -1.80 -0.41
CA LEU A 92 -11.56 -0.57 -0.75
C LEU A 92 -13.00 -0.59 -0.25
N LYS A 93 -13.70 -1.69 -0.48
CA LYS A 93 -15.10 -1.87 -0.03
C LYS A 93 -15.21 -1.76 1.49
N ARG A 94 -14.30 -2.41 2.20
CA ARG A 94 -14.30 -2.41 3.68
C ARG A 94 -13.98 -1.02 4.23
N ILE A 95 -13.00 -0.33 3.66
CA ILE A 95 -12.64 1.02 4.10
C ILE A 95 -13.80 2.00 3.84
N LYS A 96 -14.47 1.89 2.71
CA LYS A 96 -15.65 2.73 2.42
C LYS A 96 -16.77 2.51 3.43
N ALA A 97 -17.00 1.26 3.83
CA ALA A 97 -18.03 0.92 4.79
C ALA A 97 -17.70 1.41 6.21
N ASP A 98 -16.45 1.25 6.62
CA ASP A 98 -16.00 1.56 7.98
C ASP A 98 -15.64 3.04 8.16
N ALA A 99 -15.29 3.72 7.07
CA ALA A 99 -14.90 5.14 7.05
C ALA A 99 -13.90 5.51 8.15
N PRO A 100 -12.74 4.83 8.23
CA PRO A 100 -11.74 5.17 9.24
C PRO A 100 -11.20 6.59 9.04
N PRO A 101 -10.57 7.20 10.08
CA PRO A 101 -10.05 8.56 9.98
C PRO A 101 -9.07 8.73 8.80
N GLU A 102 -9.14 9.87 8.11
CA GLU A 102 -8.26 10.24 7.00
C GLU A 102 -8.33 9.29 5.79
N SER A 103 -9.44 8.57 5.64
CA SER A 103 -9.62 7.60 4.56
C SER A 103 -9.82 8.18 3.15
N PRO A 104 -10.29 9.43 2.92
CA PRO A 104 -10.56 9.89 1.54
C PRO A 104 -9.39 9.77 0.57
N ALA A 105 -8.18 10.14 0.99
CA ALA A 105 -7.00 10.03 0.13
C ALA A 105 -6.66 8.58 -0.19
N LEU A 106 -6.75 7.69 0.79
CA LEU A 106 -6.52 6.27 0.61
C LEU A 106 -7.59 5.65 -0.29
N ILE A 107 -8.86 6.00 -0.10
CA ILE A 107 -9.96 5.52 -0.94
C ILE A 107 -9.73 5.88 -2.40
N SER A 108 -9.42 7.14 -2.67
CA SER A 108 -9.16 7.61 -4.03
C SER A 108 -7.99 6.86 -4.68
N TRP A 109 -6.93 6.64 -3.94
CA TRP A 109 -5.76 5.90 -4.43
C TRP A 109 -6.08 4.43 -4.69
N LEU A 110 -6.78 3.78 -3.76
CA LEU A 110 -7.18 2.37 -3.89
C LEU A 110 -8.16 2.13 -5.04
N GLU A 111 -9.01 3.11 -5.36
CA GLU A 111 -9.90 3.00 -6.53
C GLU A 111 -9.08 2.81 -7.81
N ASN A 112 -8.00 3.55 -7.96
CA ASN A 112 -7.10 3.37 -9.11
C ASN A 112 -6.40 2.02 -9.07
N ALA A 113 -5.92 1.59 -7.91
CA ALA A 113 -5.25 0.29 -7.76
C ALA A 113 -6.17 -0.86 -8.16
N ALA A 114 -7.46 -0.77 -7.81
CA ALA A 114 -8.45 -1.80 -8.09
C ALA A 114 -8.98 -1.76 -9.53
N GLN A 115 -9.09 -0.57 -10.12
CA GLN A 115 -9.74 -0.39 -11.43
C GLN A 115 -8.75 -0.32 -12.58
N GLU A 116 -7.63 0.38 -12.39
CA GLU A 116 -6.69 0.69 -13.48
C GLU A 116 -5.43 -0.16 -13.45
N TYR A 117 -5.11 -0.77 -12.32
CA TYR A 117 -3.87 -1.52 -12.13
C TYR A 117 -4.14 -2.93 -11.61
N ASN A 118 -3.09 -3.69 -11.42
CA ASN A 118 -3.18 -5.08 -10.97
C ASN A 118 -2.90 -5.17 -9.46
N GLY A 119 -3.69 -4.46 -8.68
CA GLY A 119 -3.47 -4.36 -7.26
C GLY A 119 -2.35 -3.39 -6.92
N PHE A 120 -1.68 -3.63 -5.80
CA PHE A 120 -0.66 -2.70 -5.32
C PHE A 120 0.35 -3.39 -4.41
N PHE A 121 1.46 -2.68 -4.20
CA PHE A 121 2.46 -3.03 -3.19
C PHE A 121 2.38 -2.04 -2.04
N LEU A 122 2.59 -2.55 -0.82
CA LEU A 122 2.84 -1.72 0.35
C LEU A 122 4.27 -2.02 0.80
N LEU A 123 5.14 -1.05 0.60
CA LEU A 123 6.55 -1.18 0.95
C LEU A 123 6.78 -0.72 2.38
N GLY A 124 7.40 -1.57 3.18
CA GLY A 124 7.87 -1.23 4.51
C GLY A 124 9.14 -0.38 4.48
N ILE A 125 9.71 -0.18 5.61
CA ILE A 125 10.92 0.65 5.75
C ILE A 125 12.21 -0.17 5.76
#